data_c5df1d31e52be181112cc3dda687d581
#
_entry.id   c5df1d31e52be181112cc3dda687d581
#
_cell.length_a   1.000
_cell.length_b   1.000
_cell.length_c   1.000
_cell.angle_alpha   90.00
_cell.angle_beta   90.00
_cell.angle_gamma   90.00
#
_symmetry.space_group_name_H-M   'P 1'
#
loop_
_entity.id
_entity.type
_entity.pdbx_description
1 polymer ?
#
loop_
_entity_poly.entity_id
_entity_poly.type
_entity_poly.pdbx_seq_one_letter_code
_entity_poly.pdbx_strand_id
1 'polypeptide(L)'
;CRINRSIGGDMAEVWYTHCLKEYPFPEFQGEKFLGEDIVWVRMSEKYKMRFFNRVIYISDYLEDGLTNNRRKHNIKSPNGCIARAEAFLDSNACMKIRIKSMLQYQIYGKFAGRKSGELLSNSSDKILYCALFLPSQLLYGKWKRDIKE
;
A
#
# COMPACT_ATOMS: atom_id res chain seq x y z
N CYS A 1 -14.48 -0.53 -6.88
CA CYS A 1 -13.23 0.15 -6.55
C CYS A 1 -12.55 0.66 -7.82
N ARG A 2 -11.90 1.84 -7.76
CA ARG A 2 -11.13 2.49 -8.85
C ARG A 2 -10.13 1.52 -9.48
N ILE A 3 -9.39 0.81 -8.66
CA ILE A 3 -8.32 -0.10 -9.09
C ILE A 3 -8.85 -1.27 -9.92
N ASN A 4 -9.95 -1.89 -9.49
CA ASN A 4 -10.56 -3.01 -10.21
C ASN A 4 -11.17 -2.59 -11.55
N ARG A 5 -11.46 -1.29 -11.74
CA ARG A 5 -12.01 -0.72 -12.97
C ARG A 5 -10.95 -0.07 -13.85
N SER A 6 -9.67 -0.17 -13.49
CA SER A 6 -8.53 0.41 -14.22
C SER A 6 -8.67 1.93 -14.47
N ILE A 7 -9.34 2.65 -13.57
CA ILE A 7 -9.44 4.11 -13.65
C ILE A 7 -8.09 4.69 -13.20
N GLY A 8 -7.34 5.24 -14.13
CA GLY A 8 -6.01 5.80 -13.92
C GLY A 8 -6.00 7.32 -13.76
N GLY A 9 -4.81 7.87 -13.53
CA GLY A 9 -4.57 9.31 -13.35
C GLY A 9 -4.57 9.74 -11.88
N ASP A 10 -4.06 10.94 -11.64
CA ASP A 10 -4.14 11.60 -10.34
C ASP A 10 -5.56 12.14 -10.15
N MET A 11 -6.08 12.00 -8.95
CA MET A 11 -7.44 12.37 -8.63
C MET A 11 -7.47 13.19 -7.34
N ALA A 12 -8.40 14.14 -7.27
CA ALA A 12 -8.75 14.79 -6.01
C ALA A 12 -9.90 14.01 -5.38
N GLU A 13 -9.62 13.31 -4.31
CA GLU A 13 -10.60 12.57 -3.55
C GLU A 13 -11.34 13.52 -2.59
N VAL A 14 -12.66 13.50 -2.67
CA VAL A 14 -13.55 14.28 -1.79
C VAL A 14 -14.43 13.33 -1.00
N TRP A 15 -14.46 13.51 0.31
CA TRP A 15 -15.15 12.64 1.25
C TRP A 15 -16.08 13.43 2.16
N TYR A 16 -17.20 12.83 2.53
CA TYR A 16 -17.98 13.35 3.65
C TYR A 16 -17.17 13.17 4.94
N THR A 17 -17.03 14.21 5.73
CA THR A 17 -16.22 14.20 6.95
C THR A 17 -16.61 13.08 7.92
N HIS A 18 -17.91 12.78 8.06
CA HIS A 18 -18.35 11.70 8.94
C HIS A 18 -17.89 10.33 8.45
N CYS A 19 -17.85 10.07 7.13
CA CYS A 19 -17.33 8.83 6.58
C CYS A 19 -15.83 8.68 6.85
N LEU A 20 -15.05 9.76 6.69
CA LEU A 20 -13.62 9.75 6.93
C LEU A 20 -13.28 9.51 8.41
N LYS A 21 -14.08 10.07 9.33
CA LYS A 21 -13.90 9.87 10.79
C LYS A 21 -14.10 8.43 11.23
N GLU A 22 -14.85 7.61 10.49
CA GLU A 22 -15.01 6.18 10.80
C GLU A 22 -13.74 5.35 10.50
N TYR A 23 -12.84 5.88 9.67
CA TYR A 23 -11.63 5.19 9.20
C TYR A 23 -10.39 6.06 9.46
N PRO A 24 -9.96 6.22 10.71
CA PRO A 24 -8.77 7.01 11.03
C PRO A 24 -7.53 6.41 10.37
N PHE A 25 -6.59 7.28 10.02
CA PHE A 25 -5.29 6.84 9.54
C PHE A 25 -4.54 6.13 10.66
N PRO A 26 -3.99 4.93 10.42
CA PRO A 26 -3.15 4.27 11.41
C PRO A 26 -1.83 5.03 11.57
N GLU A 27 -1.37 5.14 12.81
CA GLU A 27 -0.11 5.77 13.15
C GLU A 27 0.91 4.72 13.62
N PHE A 28 2.14 4.85 13.16
CA PHE A 28 3.25 3.97 13.54
C PHE A 28 4.39 4.80 14.12
N GLN A 29 4.82 4.45 15.33
CA GLN A 29 5.86 5.20 16.02
C GLN A 29 7.15 5.25 15.19
N GLY A 30 7.66 6.46 14.96
CA GLY A 30 8.89 6.70 14.20
C GLY A 30 8.75 6.66 12.68
N GLU A 31 7.57 6.32 12.13
CA GLU A 31 7.32 6.33 10.70
C GLU A 31 6.66 7.65 10.27
N LYS A 32 7.15 8.22 9.16
CA LYS A 32 6.70 9.52 8.65
C LYS A 32 5.92 9.42 7.33
N PHE A 33 5.76 8.21 6.80
CA PHE A 33 5.10 8.01 5.51
C PHE A 33 4.08 6.88 5.59
N LEU A 34 2.87 7.17 5.16
CA LEU A 34 1.79 6.21 4.99
C LEU A 34 1.05 6.52 3.68
N GLY A 35 0.81 5.49 2.86
CA GLY A 35 -0.04 5.65 1.68
C GLY A 35 -1.50 5.85 2.08
N GLU A 36 -2.09 6.96 1.66
CA GLU A 36 -3.49 7.33 1.98
C GLU A 36 -4.52 6.31 1.46
N ASP A 37 -4.17 5.56 0.44
CA ASP A 37 -5.03 4.55 -0.16
C ASP A 37 -5.38 3.37 0.79
N ILE A 38 -4.69 3.22 1.93
CA ILE A 38 -5.10 2.29 3.00
C ILE A 38 -6.50 2.64 3.53
N VAL A 39 -6.77 3.93 3.73
CA VAL A 39 -8.09 4.40 4.20
C VAL A 39 -9.13 4.24 3.10
N TRP A 40 -8.78 4.62 1.86
CA TRP A 40 -9.68 4.51 0.71
C TRP A 40 -10.13 3.07 0.44
N VAL A 41 -9.22 2.10 0.59
CA VAL A 41 -9.54 0.68 0.42
C VAL A 41 -10.52 0.22 1.48
N ARG A 42 -10.27 0.51 2.75
CA ARG A 42 -11.17 0.16 3.87
C ARG A 42 -12.55 0.81 3.71
N MET A 43 -12.60 2.08 3.36
CA MET A 43 -13.87 2.80 3.11
C MET A 43 -14.65 2.21 1.93
N SER A 44 -13.96 1.68 0.90
CA SER A 44 -14.60 1.15 -0.30
C SER A 44 -15.43 -0.12 -0.06
N GLU A 45 -15.30 -0.75 1.07
CA GLU A 45 -16.13 -1.91 1.46
C GLU A 45 -17.55 -1.48 1.85
N LYS A 46 -17.66 -0.33 2.49
CA LYS A 46 -18.95 0.22 2.96
C LYS A 46 -19.51 1.28 2.03
N TYR A 47 -18.65 2.17 1.49
CA TYR A 47 -19.06 3.33 0.73
C TYR A 47 -18.75 3.18 -0.76
N LYS A 48 -19.64 3.71 -1.60
CA LYS A 48 -19.48 3.77 -3.06
C LYS A 48 -18.85 5.09 -3.46
N MET A 49 -17.87 5.05 -4.35
CA MET A 49 -17.23 6.22 -4.93
C MET A 49 -17.87 6.55 -6.28
N ARG A 50 -18.15 7.84 -6.51
CA ARG A 50 -18.57 8.36 -7.80
C ARG A 50 -17.40 9.08 -8.46
N PHE A 51 -17.20 8.85 -9.74
CA PHE A 51 -16.15 9.49 -10.53
C PHE A 51 -16.74 10.52 -11.46
N PHE A 52 -16.07 11.69 -11.54
CA PHE A 52 -16.41 12.75 -12.47
C PHE A 52 -15.18 13.02 -13.34
N ASN A 53 -15.37 13.03 -14.66
CA ASN A 53 -14.29 13.39 -15.59
C ASN A 53 -14.26 14.91 -15.74
N ARG A 54 -13.68 15.59 -14.76
CA ARG A 54 -13.54 17.06 -14.73
C ARG A 54 -12.19 17.42 -14.12
N VAL A 55 -11.44 18.29 -14.80
CA VAL A 55 -10.23 18.87 -14.24
C VAL A 55 -10.62 19.86 -13.17
N ILE A 56 -10.17 19.66 -11.93
CA ILE A 56 -10.47 20.51 -10.77
C ILE A 56 -9.21 21.08 -10.14
N TYR A 57 -8.03 20.57 -10.47
CA TYR A 57 -6.75 21.14 -10.10
C TYR A 57 -5.68 20.79 -11.13
N ILE A 58 -4.63 21.57 -11.16
CA ILE A 58 -3.41 21.34 -11.94
C ILE A 58 -2.23 21.39 -10.96
N SER A 59 -1.32 20.44 -11.05
CA SER A 59 -0.16 20.36 -10.17
C SER A 59 1.06 19.84 -10.91
N ASP A 60 2.23 20.29 -10.49
CA ASP A 60 3.52 19.79 -10.95
C ASP A 60 4.21 18.96 -9.87
N TYR A 61 5.03 18.00 -10.29
CA TYR A 61 5.85 17.21 -9.38
C TYR A 61 7.16 17.93 -9.07
N LEU A 62 7.45 18.11 -7.79
CA LEU A 62 8.74 18.63 -7.33
C LEU A 62 9.84 17.57 -7.52
N GLU A 63 11.06 17.99 -7.88
CA GLU A 63 12.20 17.09 -8.09
C GLU A 63 12.55 16.29 -6.83
N ASP A 64 12.49 16.91 -5.66
CA ASP A 64 12.71 16.32 -4.33
C ASP A 64 11.44 15.80 -3.66
N GLY A 65 10.30 15.77 -4.40
CA GLY A 65 9.00 15.33 -3.92
C GLY A 65 8.96 13.87 -3.47
N LEU A 66 7.98 13.57 -2.63
CA LEU A 66 7.75 12.22 -2.08
C LEU A 66 7.58 11.16 -3.18
N THR A 67 7.04 11.54 -4.34
CA THR A 67 6.80 10.63 -5.47
C THR A 67 8.10 10.09 -6.04
N ASN A 68 9.09 10.95 -6.24
CA ASN A 68 10.39 10.57 -6.81
C ASN A 68 11.21 9.69 -5.85
N ASN A 69 11.06 9.89 -4.55
CA ASN A 69 11.78 9.14 -3.50
C ASN A 69 10.91 8.09 -2.81
N ARG A 70 9.77 7.72 -3.40
CA ARG A 70 8.75 6.85 -2.80
C ARG A 70 9.31 5.54 -2.21
N ARG A 71 10.24 4.87 -2.91
CA ARG A 71 10.83 3.61 -2.40
C ARG A 71 11.62 3.85 -1.13
N LYS A 72 12.44 4.90 -1.06
CA LYS A 72 13.23 5.25 0.13
C LYS A 72 12.33 5.57 1.32
N HIS A 73 11.24 6.32 1.10
CA HIS A 73 10.27 6.64 2.14
C HIS A 73 9.55 5.40 2.65
N ASN A 74 9.09 4.52 1.75
CA ASN A 74 8.43 3.27 2.10
C ASN A 74 9.32 2.36 2.96
N ILE A 75 10.60 2.27 2.66
CA ILE A 75 11.54 1.42 3.40
C ILE A 75 11.81 1.97 4.80
N LYS A 76 11.75 3.29 4.97
CA LYS A 76 11.84 3.96 6.28
C LYS A 76 10.53 3.90 7.07
N SER A 77 9.43 3.50 6.43
CA SER A 77 8.09 3.39 7.02
C SER A 77 7.48 2.02 6.68
N PRO A 78 8.14 0.91 7.08
CA PRO A 78 7.75 -0.42 6.64
C PRO A 78 6.44 -0.91 7.27
N ASN A 79 6.11 -0.51 8.52
CA ASN A 79 4.86 -0.93 9.17
C ASN A 79 3.64 -0.30 8.49
N GLY A 80 3.72 0.95 8.06
CA GLY A 80 2.70 1.58 7.25
C GLY A 80 2.48 0.86 5.91
N CYS A 81 3.57 0.40 5.28
CA CYS A 81 3.50 -0.38 4.05
C CYS A 81 2.91 -1.79 4.27
N ILE A 82 3.19 -2.43 5.41
CA ILE A 82 2.59 -3.72 5.80
C ILE A 82 1.08 -3.54 5.98
N ALA A 83 0.66 -2.59 6.81
CA ALA A 83 -0.75 -2.33 7.07
C ALA A 83 -1.54 -1.97 5.79
N ARG A 84 -0.90 -1.23 4.88
CA ARG A 84 -1.46 -0.95 3.56
C ARG A 84 -1.61 -2.22 2.73
N ALA A 85 -0.61 -3.10 2.71
CA ALA A 85 -0.68 -4.36 1.98
C ALA A 85 -1.77 -5.28 2.53
N GLU A 86 -1.90 -5.37 3.86
CA GLU A 86 -2.98 -6.10 4.55
C GLU A 86 -4.35 -5.58 4.14
N ALA A 87 -4.58 -4.26 4.17
CA ALA A 87 -5.84 -3.69 3.74
C ALA A 87 -6.25 -4.09 2.31
N PHE A 88 -5.29 -4.18 1.38
CA PHE A 88 -5.56 -4.66 0.03
C PHE A 88 -5.79 -6.18 -0.04
N LEU A 89 -5.10 -6.96 0.77
CA LEU A 89 -5.27 -8.42 0.82
C LEU A 89 -6.63 -8.81 1.40
N ASP A 90 -7.11 -8.05 2.38
CA ASP A 90 -8.39 -8.28 3.05
C ASP A 90 -9.58 -7.73 2.24
N SER A 91 -9.31 -6.87 1.27
CA SER A 91 -10.34 -6.30 0.41
C SER A 91 -10.71 -7.18 -0.80
N ASN A 92 -11.80 -6.82 -1.48
CA ASN A 92 -12.21 -7.44 -2.77
C ASN A 92 -11.34 -6.95 -3.96
N ALA A 93 -10.04 -6.75 -3.76
CA ALA A 93 -9.13 -6.36 -4.81
C ALA A 93 -8.92 -7.50 -5.83
N CYS A 94 -8.72 -7.15 -7.11
CA CYS A 94 -8.43 -8.13 -8.15
C CYS A 94 -7.09 -8.84 -7.90
N MET A 95 -6.93 -10.04 -8.47
CA MET A 95 -5.75 -10.91 -8.24
C MET A 95 -4.42 -10.20 -8.49
N LYS A 96 -4.34 -9.36 -9.53
CA LYS A 96 -3.14 -8.56 -9.83
C LYS A 96 -2.71 -7.68 -8.64
N ILE A 97 -3.67 -7.05 -7.98
CA ILE A 97 -3.41 -6.20 -6.81
C ILE A 97 -3.06 -7.06 -5.59
N ARG A 98 -3.75 -8.18 -5.38
CA ARG A 98 -3.44 -9.11 -4.29
C ARG A 98 -2.02 -9.65 -4.38
N ILE A 99 -1.56 -10.07 -5.58
CA ILE A 99 -0.18 -10.51 -5.83
C ILE A 99 0.82 -9.40 -5.47
N LYS A 100 0.59 -8.17 -5.97
CA LYS A 100 1.45 -7.01 -5.66
C LYS A 100 1.50 -6.73 -4.17
N SER A 101 0.35 -6.75 -3.50
CA SER A 101 0.24 -6.49 -2.06
C SER A 101 0.92 -7.58 -1.23
N MET A 102 0.80 -8.85 -1.60
CA MET A 102 1.49 -9.94 -0.93
C MET A 102 3.01 -9.84 -1.06
N LEU A 103 3.53 -9.48 -2.24
CA LEU A 103 4.96 -9.20 -2.41
C LEU A 103 5.40 -8.04 -1.51
N GLN A 104 4.64 -6.96 -1.45
CA GLN A 104 4.92 -5.80 -0.59
C GLN A 104 4.88 -6.19 0.89
N TYR A 105 3.87 -6.94 1.32
CA TYR A 105 3.75 -7.46 2.69
C TYR A 105 5.01 -8.22 3.13
N GLN A 106 5.49 -9.15 2.32
CA GLN A 106 6.66 -9.94 2.63
C GLN A 106 7.95 -9.09 2.63
N ILE A 107 8.13 -8.23 1.63
CA ILE A 107 9.33 -7.39 1.48
C ILE A 107 9.42 -6.38 2.62
N TYR A 108 8.35 -5.63 2.88
CA TYR A 108 8.34 -4.64 3.97
C TYR A 108 8.35 -5.30 5.35
N GLY A 109 7.75 -6.48 5.50
CA GLY A 109 7.90 -7.29 6.71
C GLY A 109 9.36 -7.57 7.07
N LYS A 110 10.19 -7.85 6.06
CA LYS A 110 11.64 -8.02 6.27
C LYS A 110 12.36 -6.72 6.59
N PHE A 111 12.00 -5.60 5.95
CA PHE A 111 12.55 -4.29 6.31
C PHE A 111 12.16 -3.86 7.73
N ALA A 112 10.99 -4.29 8.23
CA ALA A 112 10.57 -4.13 9.61
C ALA A 112 11.24 -5.10 10.59
N GLY A 113 12.11 -6.00 10.12
CA GLY A 113 12.79 -7.00 10.95
C GLY A 113 11.92 -8.19 11.37
N ARG A 114 10.73 -8.37 10.81
CA ARG A 114 9.82 -9.47 11.15
C ARG A 114 10.32 -10.79 10.57
N LYS A 115 10.13 -11.88 11.33
CA LYS A 115 10.46 -13.23 10.88
C LYS A 115 9.45 -13.74 9.86
N SER A 116 9.92 -14.53 8.87
CA SER A 116 9.05 -15.08 7.83
C SER A 116 7.94 -15.98 8.38
N GLY A 117 8.19 -16.73 9.44
CA GLY A 117 7.18 -17.55 10.12
C GLY A 117 6.08 -16.72 10.79
N GLU A 118 6.44 -15.60 11.40
CA GLU A 118 5.49 -14.63 11.96
C GLU A 118 4.61 -14.02 10.88
N LEU A 119 5.22 -13.57 9.78
CA LEU A 119 4.50 -13.01 8.64
C LEU A 119 3.55 -14.04 8.01
N LEU A 120 3.97 -15.30 7.89
CA LEU A 120 3.12 -16.39 7.39
C LEU A 120 1.93 -16.65 8.31
N SER A 121 2.15 -16.69 9.64
CA SER A 121 1.07 -16.96 10.61
C SER A 121 0.01 -15.87 10.59
N ASN A 122 0.42 -14.60 10.41
CA ASN A 122 -0.45 -13.43 10.41
C ASN A 122 -1.07 -13.13 9.02
N SER A 123 -0.61 -13.79 7.97
CA SER A 123 -1.14 -13.57 6.62
C SER A 123 -2.57 -14.09 6.47
N SER A 124 -3.46 -13.29 5.90
CA SER A 124 -4.84 -13.68 5.56
C SER A 124 -4.89 -14.68 4.40
N ASP A 125 -3.85 -14.74 3.55
CA ASP A 125 -3.76 -15.66 2.42
C ASP A 125 -2.43 -16.42 2.44
N LYS A 126 -2.39 -17.53 3.17
CA LYS A 126 -1.19 -18.36 3.36
C LYS A 126 -0.74 -19.04 2.07
N ILE A 127 -1.67 -19.40 1.19
CA ILE A 127 -1.35 -20.04 -0.09
C ILE A 127 -0.60 -19.04 -0.98
N LEU A 128 -1.15 -17.84 -1.13
CA LEU A 128 -0.52 -16.79 -1.91
C LEU A 128 0.82 -16.37 -1.30
N TYR A 129 0.93 -16.35 0.04
CA TYR A 129 2.18 -16.09 0.75
C TYR A 129 3.26 -17.09 0.34
N CYS A 130 2.98 -18.40 0.42
CA CYS A 130 3.92 -19.46 0.06
C CYS A 130 4.31 -19.40 -1.43
N ALA A 131 3.34 -19.20 -2.31
CA ALA A 131 3.58 -19.11 -3.75
C ALA A 131 4.51 -17.94 -4.15
N LEU A 132 4.43 -16.82 -3.42
CA LEU A 132 5.23 -15.63 -3.69
C LEU A 132 6.48 -15.50 -2.79
N PHE A 133 6.77 -16.50 -1.97
CA PHE A 133 7.90 -16.43 -1.04
C PHE A 133 9.23 -16.24 -1.77
N LEU A 134 9.58 -17.12 -2.70
CA LEU A 134 10.85 -17.01 -3.45
C LEU A 134 10.96 -15.71 -4.26
N PRO A 135 9.97 -15.31 -5.06
CA PRO A 135 9.99 -13.99 -5.73
C PRO A 135 10.20 -12.82 -4.78
N SER A 136 9.58 -12.85 -3.60
CA SER A 136 9.72 -11.77 -2.61
C SER A 136 11.15 -11.68 -2.04
N GLN A 137 11.82 -12.84 -1.84
CA GLN A 137 13.20 -12.88 -1.34
C GLN A 137 14.16 -12.26 -2.37
N LEU A 138 14.00 -12.60 -3.64
CA LEU A 138 14.80 -12.04 -4.74
C LEU A 138 14.65 -10.52 -4.84
N LEU A 139 13.40 -10.05 -4.79
CA LEU A 139 13.09 -8.61 -4.83
C LEU A 139 13.63 -7.89 -3.59
N TYR A 140 13.49 -8.46 -2.40
CA TYR A 140 14.07 -7.90 -1.18
C TYR A 140 15.58 -7.77 -1.28
N GLY A 141 16.27 -8.80 -1.75
CA GLY A 141 17.72 -8.79 -1.95
C GLY A 141 18.17 -7.70 -2.93
N LYS A 142 17.43 -7.52 -4.04
CA LYS A 142 17.66 -6.44 -4.99
C LYS A 142 17.46 -5.07 -4.34
N TRP A 143 16.32 -4.83 -3.70
CA TRP A 143 16.03 -3.53 -3.08
C TRP A 143 17.00 -3.17 -1.97
N LYS A 144 17.49 -4.17 -1.20
CA LYS A 144 18.49 -3.95 -0.16
C LYS A 144 19.85 -3.52 -0.72
N ARG A 145 20.21 -3.94 -1.93
CA ARG A 145 21.42 -3.48 -2.63
C ARG A 145 21.25 -2.05 -3.15
N ASP A 146 20.13 -1.79 -3.85
CA ASP A 146 19.82 -0.48 -4.43
C ASP A 146 19.79 0.69 -3.40
N ILE A 147 19.70 0.38 -2.09
CA ILE A 147 19.67 1.40 -1.03
C ILE A 147 21.07 1.67 -0.48
N LYS A 148 21.99 0.72 -0.63
CA LYS A 148 23.35 0.86 -0.11
C LYS A 148 24.25 1.64 -1.06
N GLU A 149 23.85 1.78 -2.31
CA GLU A 149 24.42 2.64 -3.33
C GLU A 149 23.82 4.06 -3.23
#